data_30c60166b15839ad982d00e29d018c04
#
_entry.id   30c60166b15839ad982d00e29d018c04
#
_cell.length_a   1.000
_cell.length_b   1.000
_cell.length_c   1.000
_cell.angle_alpha   90.00
_cell.angle_beta   90.00
_cell.angle_gamma   90.00
#
_symmetry.space_group_name_H-M   'P 1'
#
loop_
_entity.id
_entity.type
_entity.pdbx_description
1 polymer ?
#
loop_
_entity_poly.entity_id
_entity_poly.type
_entity_poly.pdbx_seq_one_letter_code
_entity_poly.pdbx_strand_id
1 'polypeptide(L)'
;DALKQLNHFMRDWRRNESREMDPELIDLIWTLHEELGSKEPVKLISAYRSATTNNKLRRKGGGQAKNSQHIQGKAADIQFPDVPVKTLRNSALVQEWGGVGYYPTSGVPFVHVDSGRVRMWPRIARLELAALFPKGQTKYLPIDGKPITPQDYKLAMAKGLPGRNTLLASVRPAPKPAAEPAVQTAANQPIIQ
;
A
#
# COMPACT_ATOMS: atom_id res chain seq x y z
N ASP A 1 -12.80 -8.30 -22.34
CA ASP A 1 -12.37 -6.96 -21.98
C ASP A 1 -11.91 -6.96 -20.52
N ALA A 2 -10.60 -6.76 -20.29
CA ALA A 2 -9.94 -6.86 -18.98
C ALA A 2 -10.53 -5.87 -17.94
N LEU A 3 -10.85 -4.63 -18.34
CA LEU A 3 -11.43 -3.63 -17.44
C LEU A 3 -12.83 -4.04 -16.95
N LYS A 4 -13.65 -4.64 -17.81
CA LYS A 4 -14.96 -5.14 -17.37
C LYS A 4 -14.83 -6.28 -16.37
N GLN A 5 -13.86 -7.18 -16.58
CA GLN A 5 -13.58 -8.26 -15.64
C GLN A 5 -13.08 -7.71 -14.30
N LEU A 6 -12.19 -6.71 -14.32
CA LEU A 6 -11.69 -6.04 -13.13
C LEU A 6 -12.82 -5.32 -12.37
N ASN A 7 -13.66 -4.54 -13.07
CA ASN A 7 -14.79 -3.86 -12.46
C ASN A 7 -15.80 -4.85 -11.85
N HIS A 8 -16.00 -6.00 -12.52
CA HIS A 8 -16.83 -7.05 -11.96
C HIS A 8 -16.20 -7.71 -10.72
N PHE A 9 -14.89 -7.98 -10.74
CA PHE A 9 -14.16 -8.49 -9.58
C PHE A 9 -14.24 -7.53 -8.40
N MET A 10 -14.11 -6.23 -8.61
CA MET A 10 -14.12 -5.18 -7.60
C MET A 10 -15.53 -4.69 -7.20
N ARG A 11 -16.58 -5.39 -7.61
CA ARG A 11 -17.98 -5.02 -7.37
C ARG A 11 -18.40 -5.09 -5.89
N ASP A 12 -19.52 -4.46 -5.57
CA ASP A 12 -20.24 -4.72 -4.31
C ASP A 12 -20.80 -6.16 -4.34
N TRP A 13 -20.03 -7.11 -3.80
CA TRP A 13 -20.40 -8.52 -3.81
C TRP A 13 -21.70 -8.84 -3.05
N ARG A 14 -22.07 -7.97 -2.08
CA ARG A 14 -23.32 -8.14 -1.29
C ARG A 14 -24.57 -7.91 -2.11
N ARG A 15 -24.45 -7.13 -3.19
CA ARG A 15 -25.55 -6.76 -4.07
C ARG A 15 -25.33 -7.19 -5.52
N ASN A 16 -24.17 -7.74 -5.81
CA ASN A 16 -23.71 -8.06 -7.16
C ASN A 16 -23.79 -6.84 -8.11
N GLU A 17 -23.49 -5.64 -7.57
CA GLU A 17 -23.49 -4.38 -8.30
C GLU A 17 -22.06 -3.99 -8.69
N SER A 18 -21.81 -3.80 -9.98
CA SER A 18 -20.52 -3.32 -10.50
C SER A 18 -20.56 -1.81 -10.74
N ARG A 19 -19.39 -1.19 -10.68
CA ARG A 19 -19.15 0.19 -11.07
C ARG A 19 -17.82 0.27 -11.79
N GLU A 20 -17.66 1.23 -12.66
CA GLU A 20 -16.38 1.58 -13.22
C GLU A 20 -15.46 2.09 -12.10
N MET A 21 -14.33 1.41 -11.93
CA MET A 21 -13.32 1.78 -10.95
C MET A 21 -12.38 2.83 -11.53
N ASP A 22 -11.96 3.77 -10.70
CA ASP A 22 -11.01 4.80 -11.08
C ASP A 22 -9.68 4.16 -11.50
N PRO A 23 -9.17 4.40 -12.72
CA PRO A 23 -7.88 3.89 -13.16
C PRO A 23 -6.72 4.28 -12.24
N GLU A 24 -6.73 5.50 -11.68
CA GLU A 24 -5.70 5.95 -10.73
C GLU A 24 -5.62 5.08 -9.48
N LEU A 25 -6.75 4.51 -9.03
CA LEU A 25 -6.74 3.56 -7.93
C LEU A 25 -6.04 2.25 -8.31
N ILE A 26 -6.23 1.78 -9.54
CA ILE A 26 -5.59 0.55 -10.02
C ILE A 26 -4.07 0.76 -10.13
N ASP A 27 -3.66 1.90 -10.69
CA ASP A 27 -2.25 2.28 -10.81
C ASP A 27 -1.59 2.41 -9.42
N LEU A 28 -2.31 2.97 -8.44
CA LEU A 28 -1.83 3.05 -7.06
C LEU A 28 -1.61 1.64 -6.47
N ILE A 29 -2.58 0.74 -6.60
CA ILE A 29 -2.46 -0.63 -6.06
C ILE A 29 -1.30 -1.36 -6.72
N TRP A 30 -1.17 -1.25 -8.05
CA TRP A 30 -0.06 -1.83 -8.80
C TRP A 30 1.29 -1.25 -8.36
N THR A 31 1.40 0.08 -8.23
CA THR A 31 2.60 0.76 -7.76
C THR A 31 3.04 0.27 -6.38
N LEU A 32 2.08 0.10 -5.46
CA LEU A 32 2.37 -0.42 -4.12
C LEU A 32 2.86 -1.87 -4.16
N HIS A 33 2.25 -2.70 -5.01
CA HIS A 33 2.65 -4.09 -5.17
C HIS A 33 4.09 -4.22 -5.70
N GLU A 34 4.42 -3.46 -6.74
CA GLU A 34 5.77 -3.41 -7.33
C GLU A 34 6.81 -2.83 -6.36
N GLU A 35 6.50 -1.69 -5.70
CA GLU A 35 7.44 -1.05 -4.76
C GLU A 35 7.79 -1.97 -3.60
N LEU A 36 6.81 -2.68 -3.05
CA LEU A 36 6.99 -3.60 -1.95
C LEU A 36 7.57 -4.95 -2.37
N GLY A 37 7.61 -5.24 -3.68
CA GLY A 37 8.14 -6.49 -4.22
C GLY A 37 7.35 -7.71 -3.79
N SER A 38 6.05 -7.54 -3.48
CA SER A 38 5.16 -8.64 -3.11
C SER A 38 5.13 -9.71 -4.20
N LYS A 39 5.11 -10.98 -3.80
CA LYS A 39 5.01 -12.14 -4.70
C LYS A 39 3.64 -12.80 -4.62
N GLU A 40 2.88 -12.42 -3.61
CA GLU A 40 1.53 -12.92 -3.41
C GLU A 40 0.49 -12.05 -4.13
N PRO A 41 -0.62 -12.65 -4.59
CA PRO A 41 -1.72 -11.88 -5.15
C PRO A 41 -2.28 -10.87 -4.14
N VAL A 42 -2.72 -9.72 -4.65
CA VAL A 42 -3.41 -8.71 -3.83
C VAL A 42 -4.70 -9.30 -3.26
N LYS A 43 -4.82 -9.33 -1.94
CA LYS A 43 -6.05 -9.71 -1.26
C LYS A 43 -6.97 -8.51 -1.16
N LEU A 44 -8.06 -8.55 -1.92
CA LEU A 44 -9.09 -7.51 -1.92
C LEU A 44 -10.12 -7.81 -0.82
N ILE A 45 -10.21 -6.93 0.17
CA ILE A 45 -11.19 -7.04 1.28
C ILE A 45 -12.50 -6.37 0.89
N SER A 46 -12.43 -5.20 0.25
CA SER A 46 -13.58 -4.44 -0.24
C SER A 46 -13.09 -3.45 -1.31
N ALA A 47 -13.89 -3.25 -2.37
CA ALA A 47 -13.65 -2.17 -3.33
C ALA A 47 -14.94 -1.35 -3.54
N TYR A 48 -15.60 -1.41 -4.69
CA TYR A 48 -16.85 -0.70 -4.86
C TYR A 48 -17.88 -1.12 -3.79
N ARG A 49 -18.57 -0.14 -3.28
CA ARG A 49 -19.62 -0.31 -2.29
C ARG A 49 -20.81 0.57 -2.67
N SER A 50 -21.94 -0.04 -2.98
CA SER A 50 -23.16 0.71 -3.28
C SER A 50 -23.58 1.62 -2.12
N ALA A 51 -24.27 2.70 -2.42
CA ALA A 51 -24.80 3.61 -1.40
C ALA A 51 -25.67 2.86 -0.37
N THR A 52 -26.45 1.88 -0.82
CA THR A 52 -27.28 1.02 0.03
C THR A 52 -26.43 0.21 1.00
N THR A 53 -25.41 -0.48 0.53
CA THR A 53 -24.48 -1.24 1.38
C THR A 53 -23.75 -0.33 2.35
N ASN A 54 -23.25 0.81 1.90
CA ASN A 54 -22.55 1.77 2.73
C ASN A 54 -23.44 2.31 3.86
N ASN A 55 -24.69 2.65 3.56
CA ASN A 55 -25.65 3.12 4.55
C ASN A 55 -26.02 2.01 5.56
N LYS A 56 -26.18 0.77 5.11
CA LYS A 56 -26.40 -0.38 6.00
C LYS A 56 -25.25 -0.59 6.98
N LEU A 57 -24.00 -0.52 6.49
CA LEU A 57 -22.81 -0.64 7.34
C LEU A 57 -22.70 0.52 8.34
N ARG A 58 -22.96 1.77 7.91
CA ARG A 58 -22.99 2.93 8.80
C ARG A 58 -23.99 2.77 9.95
N ARG A 59 -25.21 2.34 9.64
CA ARG A 59 -26.27 2.14 10.66
C ARG A 59 -25.88 1.06 11.68
N LYS A 60 -25.03 0.11 11.31
CA LYS A 60 -24.50 -0.92 12.22
C LYS A 60 -23.30 -0.47 13.06
N GLY A 61 -22.95 0.82 13.03
CA GLY A 61 -21.84 1.37 13.81
C GLY A 61 -20.46 1.17 13.20
N GLY A 62 -20.39 0.81 11.90
CA GLY A 62 -19.11 0.50 11.23
C GLY A 62 -18.22 1.71 10.89
N GLY A 63 -18.58 2.94 11.28
CA GLY A 63 -17.73 4.13 11.11
C GLY A 63 -17.56 4.62 9.66
N GLN A 64 -18.29 4.07 8.67
CA GLN A 64 -18.18 4.47 7.27
C GLN A 64 -18.65 5.92 7.05
N ALA A 65 -17.88 6.70 6.29
CA ALA A 65 -18.28 8.04 5.88
C ALA A 65 -19.54 8.01 4.99
N LYS A 66 -20.38 9.06 5.09
CA LYS A 66 -21.59 9.21 4.23
C LYS A 66 -21.17 9.26 2.75
N ASN A 67 -20.14 10.04 2.44
CA ASN A 67 -19.58 10.20 1.08
C ASN A 67 -18.28 9.41 0.97
N SER A 68 -18.37 8.09 1.14
CA SER A 68 -17.20 7.21 1.05
C SER A 68 -16.65 7.12 -0.38
N GLN A 69 -15.34 7.10 -0.54
CA GLN A 69 -14.67 6.89 -1.83
C GLN A 69 -14.99 5.53 -2.45
N HIS A 70 -15.34 4.53 -1.63
CA HIS A 70 -15.86 3.25 -2.11
C HIS A 70 -17.13 3.40 -2.95
N ILE A 71 -18.02 4.33 -2.60
CA ILE A 71 -19.25 4.59 -3.38
C ILE A 71 -18.93 5.17 -4.76
N GLN A 72 -17.81 5.88 -4.86
CA GLN A 72 -17.39 6.53 -6.10
C GLN A 72 -16.54 5.62 -7.01
N GLY A 73 -16.24 4.39 -6.58
CA GLY A 73 -15.32 3.51 -7.31
C GLY A 73 -13.85 3.93 -7.19
N LYS A 74 -13.52 4.73 -6.18
CA LYS A 74 -12.21 5.37 -5.97
C LYS A 74 -11.43 4.77 -4.81
N ALA A 75 -11.88 3.71 -4.17
CA ALA A 75 -11.23 3.14 -3.00
C ALA A 75 -11.20 1.62 -3.01
N ALA A 76 -10.18 1.07 -2.39
CA ALA A 76 -10.04 -0.34 -2.07
C ALA A 76 -9.45 -0.55 -0.68
N ASP A 77 -9.93 -1.58 0.00
CA ASP A 77 -9.37 -2.12 1.23
C ASP A 77 -8.54 -3.35 0.83
N ILE A 78 -7.22 -3.29 1.01
CA ILE A 78 -6.28 -4.27 0.47
C ILE A 78 -5.32 -4.81 1.55
N GLN A 79 -4.84 -6.02 1.30
CA GLN A 79 -3.75 -6.65 2.02
C GLN A 79 -2.83 -7.35 1.01
N PHE A 80 -1.53 -7.32 1.27
CA PHE A 80 -0.54 -8.16 0.61
C PHE A 80 -0.11 -9.23 1.63
N PRO A 81 -0.39 -10.53 1.41
CA PRO A 81 -0.20 -11.57 2.42
C PRO A 81 1.23 -11.70 2.94
N ASP A 82 2.21 -11.41 2.09
CA ASP A 82 3.64 -11.48 2.37
C ASP A 82 4.25 -10.15 2.86
N VAL A 83 3.42 -9.09 3.03
CA VAL A 83 3.86 -7.76 3.47
C VAL A 83 3.20 -7.39 4.79
N PRO A 84 3.97 -6.99 5.83
CA PRO A 84 3.38 -6.48 7.06
C PRO A 84 2.46 -5.28 6.79
N VAL A 85 1.24 -5.31 7.34
CA VAL A 85 0.22 -4.28 7.08
C VAL A 85 0.69 -2.86 7.45
N LYS A 86 1.60 -2.71 8.42
CA LYS A 86 2.22 -1.43 8.76
C LYS A 86 3.14 -0.94 7.64
N THR A 87 3.88 -1.83 7.00
CA THR A 87 4.75 -1.50 5.87
C THR A 87 3.94 -1.10 4.65
N LEU A 88 2.85 -1.82 4.34
CA LEU A 88 1.91 -1.43 3.28
C LEU A 88 1.32 -0.04 3.54
N ARG A 89 0.88 0.27 4.78
CA ARG A 89 0.42 1.61 5.15
C ARG A 89 1.49 2.67 4.89
N ASN A 90 2.72 2.43 5.32
CA ASN A 90 3.80 3.40 5.19
C ASN A 90 4.17 3.65 3.72
N SER A 91 4.20 2.61 2.88
CA SER A 91 4.38 2.75 1.44
C SER A 91 3.25 3.57 0.81
N ALA A 92 1.98 3.28 1.17
CA ALA A 92 0.84 4.06 0.69
C ALA A 92 0.89 5.54 1.10
N LEU A 93 1.35 5.86 2.33
CA LEU A 93 1.55 7.25 2.75
C LEU A 93 2.62 7.95 1.90
N VAL A 94 3.72 7.29 1.61
CA VAL A 94 4.82 7.88 0.83
C VAL A 94 4.40 8.26 -0.59
N GLN A 95 3.43 7.56 -1.18
CA GLN A 95 2.90 7.90 -2.50
C GLN A 95 2.16 9.24 -2.52
N GLU A 96 1.60 9.70 -1.39
CA GLU A 96 0.80 10.94 -1.30
C GLU A 96 -0.30 11.04 -2.38
N TRP A 97 -0.80 9.91 -2.84
CA TRP A 97 -1.74 9.82 -3.95
C TRP A 97 -3.16 10.17 -3.50
N GLY A 98 -3.58 9.67 -2.33
CA GLY A 98 -4.92 9.89 -1.81
C GLY A 98 -5.07 9.58 -0.33
N GLY A 99 -6.23 9.07 0.06
CA GLY A 99 -6.51 8.70 1.44
C GLY A 99 -5.88 7.35 1.81
N VAL A 100 -5.35 7.28 3.03
CA VAL A 100 -4.79 6.06 3.62
C VAL A 100 -5.42 5.78 4.97
N GLY A 101 -6.11 4.65 5.09
CA GLY A 101 -6.69 4.15 6.33
C GLY A 101 -5.97 2.91 6.84
N TYR A 102 -5.78 2.79 8.16
CA TYR A 102 -5.02 1.70 8.76
C TYR A 102 -5.88 0.90 9.73
N TYR A 103 -6.07 -0.39 9.44
CA TYR A 103 -6.96 -1.29 10.16
C TYR A 103 -6.24 -2.58 10.59
N PRO A 104 -5.25 -2.48 11.53
CA PRO A 104 -4.42 -3.63 11.92
C PRO A 104 -5.14 -4.64 12.79
N THR A 105 -6.25 -4.27 13.43
CA THR A 105 -7.01 -5.10 14.37
C THR A 105 -8.29 -5.68 13.79
N SER A 106 -8.55 -5.48 12.48
CA SER A 106 -9.63 -6.18 11.77
C SER A 106 -9.41 -7.69 11.79
N GLY A 107 -10.47 -8.49 11.67
CA GLY A 107 -10.37 -9.94 11.57
C GLY A 107 -9.40 -10.39 10.47
N VAL A 108 -9.37 -9.66 9.35
CA VAL A 108 -8.25 -9.65 8.39
C VAL A 108 -7.67 -8.24 8.44
N PRO A 109 -6.42 -8.03 8.87
CA PRO A 109 -5.78 -6.73 8.84
C PRO A 109 -5.64 -6.19 7.42
N PHE A 110 -5.93 -4.90 7.21
CA PHE A 110 -5.86 -4.29 5.88
C PHE A 110 -5.49 -2.80 5.92
N VAL A 111 -5.17 -2.28 4.76
CA VAL A 111 -5.00 -0.84 4.50
C VAL A 111 -6.06 -0.41 3.50
N HIS A 112 -6.77 0.67 3.83
CA HIS A 112 -7.59 1.40 2.88
C HIS A 112 -6.70 2.30 2.04
N VAL A 113 -6.89 2.30 0.74
CA VAL A 113 -6.28 3.26 -0.19
C VAL A 113 -7.35 3.85 -1.09
N ASP A 114 -7.20 5.13 -1.44
CA ASP A 114 -8.10 5.79 -2.41
C ASP A 114 -7.37 6.85 -3.25
N SER A 115 -7.94 7.17 -4.42
CA SER A 115 -7.47 8.21 -5.34
C SER A 115 -8.12 9.57 -5.09
N GLY A 116 -8.65 9.79 -3.89
CA GLY A 116 -9.26 11.05 -3.50
C GLY A 116 -8.27 12.04 -2.88
N ARG A 117 -8.78 12.96 -2.07
CA ARG A 117 -7.93 13.92 -1.36
C ARG A 117 -6.95 13.23 -0.41
N VAL A 118 -5.69 13.67 -0.40
CA VAL A 118 -4.65 13.19 0.51
C VAL A 118 -5.06 13.40 1.97
N ARG A 119 -5.16 12.30 2.73
CA ARG A 119 -5.51 12.26 4.15
C ARG A 119 -5.18 10.90 4.75
N MET A 120 -5.01 10.81 6.06
CA MET A 120 -4.79 9.52 6.73
C MET A 120 -5.63 9.39 7.99
N TRP A 121 -5.94 8.15 8.37
CA TRP A 121 -6.60 7.81 9.62
C TRP A 121 -6.21 6.40 10.10
N PRO A 122 -5.92 6.22 11.41
CA PRO A 122 -5.67 7.31 12.34
C PRO A 122 -4.45 8.13 11.93
N ARG A 123 -4.37 9.39 12.39
CA ARG A 123 -3.12 10.15 12.28
C ARG A 123 -2.05 9.47 13.12
N ILE A 124 -0.80 9.56 12.70
CA ILE A 124 0.35 8.96 13.37
C ILE A 124 1.21 10.01 14.07
N ALA A 125 2.10 9.55 14.95
CA ALA A 125 2.99 10.43 15.69
C ALA A 125 3.90 11.21 14.74
N ARG A 126 4.24 12.46 15.12
CA ARG A 126 5.06 13.38 14.34
C ARG A 126 6.35 12.75 13.82
N LEU A 127 7.14 12.13 14.70
CA LEU A 127 8.41 11.54 14.31
C LEU A 127 8.25 10.28 13.46
N GLU A 128 7.19 9.50 13.69
CA GLU A 128 6.88 8.34 12.83
C GLU A 128 6.52 8.80 11.40
N LEU A 129 5.74 9.87 11.27
CA LEU A 129 5.44 10.47 9.97
C LEU A 129 6.71 11.05 9.34
N ALA A 130 7.49 11.82 10.09
CA ALA A 130 8.70 12.48 9.61
C ALA A 130 9.74 11.47 9.08
N ALA A 131 9.88 10.30 9.72
CA ALA A 131 10.81 9.25 9.29
C ALA A 131 10.55 8.78 7.84
N LEU A 132 9.32 8.90 7.34
CA LEU A 132 8.95 8.50 5.99
C LEU A 132 9.31 9.56 4.92
N PHE A 133 9.55 10.81 5.32
CA PHE A 133 9.70 11.94 4.41
C PHE A 133 11.03 12.66 4.62
N PRO A 134 12.12 12.24 3.91
CA PRO A 134 13.47 12.78 4.10
C PRO A 134 13.58 14.31 3.91
N LYS A 135 12.71 14.89 3.09
CA LYS A 135 12.66 16.35 2.89
C LYS A 135 11.95 17.09 4.03
N GLY A 136 11.34 16.37 4.98
CA GLY A 136 10.56 16.96 6.07
C GLY A 136 9.29 17.66 5.61
N GLN A 137 8.71 17.23 4.49
CA GLN A 137 7.51 17.82 3.89
C GLN A 137 6.56 16.73 3.42
N THR A 138 5.28 16.88 3.74
CA THR A 138 4.21 16.01 3.26
C THR A 138 2.86 16.74 3.37
N LYS A 139 1.89 16.32 2.56
CA LYS A 139 0.50 16.78 2.65
C LYS A 139 -0.25 16.22 3.87
N TYR A 140 0.27 15.16 4.49
CA TYR A 140 -0.31 14.59 5.71
C TYR A 140 0.03 15.42 6.94
N LEU A 141 -0.89 15.43 7.90
CA LEU A 141 -0.70 16.05 9.20
C LEU A 141 -0.61 14.98 10.29
N PRO A 142 0.41 15.00 11.17
CA PRO A 142 0.52 14.12 12.32
C PRO A 142 -0.59 14.38 13.36
N ILE A 143 -0.57 13.63 14.47
CA ILE A 143 -1.59 13.73 15.54
C ILE A 143 -1.75 15.17 16.04
N ASP A 144 -0.66 15.92 16.20
CA ASP A 144 -0.70 17.31 16.69
C ASP A 144 -1.21 18.35 15.68
N GLY A 145 -1.52 17.92 14.45
CA GLY A 145 -2.13 18.74 13.42
C GLY A 145 -1.21 19.80 12.77
N LYS A 146 0.08 19.83 13.10
CA LYS A 146 1.05 20.76 12.51
C LYS A 146 1.90 20.06 11.45
N PRO A 147 2.26 20.71 10.32
CA PRO A 147 3.17 20.15 9.34
C PRO A 147 4.49 19.69 9.96
N ILE A 148 5.05 18.59 9.44
CA ILE A 148 6.39 18.15 9.81
C ILE A 148 7.45 19.09 9.21
N THR A 149 8.67 19.02 9.75
CA THR A 149 9.81 19.84 9.31
C THR A 149 11.03 18.97 9.03
N PRO A 150 12.08 19.50 8.34
CA PRO A 150 13.34 18.79 8.17
C PRO A 150 14.02 18.43 9.49
N GLN A 151 13.82 19.23 10.57
CA GLN A 151 14.31 18.94 11.90
C GLN A 151 13.64 17.69 12.50
N ASP A 152 12.33 17.55 12.28
CA ASP A 152 11.59 16.34 12.72
C ASP A 152 12.16 15.07 12.07
N TYR A 153 12.52 15.14 10.79
CA TYR A 153 13.19 14.03 10.12
C TYR A 153 14.55 13.71 10.74
N LYS A 154 15.41 14.72 10.94
CA LYS A 154 16.71 14.53 11.58
C LYS A 154 16.57 13.91 12.96
N LEU A 155 15.61 14.39 13.76
CA LEU A 155 15.32 13.84 15.09
C LEU A 155 14.81 12.39 15.02
N ALA A 156 13.94 12.07 14.05
CA ALA A 156 13.45 10.73 13.85
C ALA A 156 14.58 9.75 13.53
N MET A 157 15.51 10.16 12.64
CA MET A 157 16.69 9.35 12.30
C MET A 157 17.64 9.18 13.50
N ALA A 158 17.90 10.24 14.25
CA ALA A 158 18.72 10.19 15.46
C ALA A 158 18.14 9.25 16.55
N LYS A 159 16.83 9.09 16.58
CA LYS A 159 16.13 8.14 17.46
C LYS A 159 16.03 6.72 16.87
N GLY A 160 16.63 6.44 15.73
CA GLY A 160 16.63 5.12 15.09
C GLY A 160 15.27 4.68 14.56
N LEU A 161 14.36 5.63 14.27
CA LEU A 161 13.07 5.26 13.66
C LEU A 161 13.30 4.76 12.23
N PRO A 162 12.59 3.68 11.81
CA PRO A 162 12.77 3.13 10.48
C PRO A 162 12.26 4.12 9.42
N GLY A 163 13.15 4.58 8.57
CA GLY A 163 12.83 5.39 7.41
C GLY A 163 12.27 4.54 6.25
N ARG A 164 11.85 5.21 5.15
CA ARG A 164 11.32 4.57 3.96
C ARG A 164 12.20 3.41 3.47
N ASN A 165 13.49 3.65 3.29
CA ASN A 165 14.41 2.64 2.73
C ASN A 165 14.55 1.41 3.64
N THR A 166 14.58 1.60 4.96
CA THR A 166 14.61 0.51 5.93
C THR A 166 13.36 -0.35 5.84
N LEU A 167 12.19 0.28 5.68
CA LEU A 167 10.91 -0.41 5.55
C LEU A 167 10.84 -1.22 4.25
N LEU A 168 11.29 -0.66 3.14
CA LEU A 168 11.33 -1.35 1.84
C LEU A 168 12.33 -2.51 1.86
N ALA A 169 13.50 -2.33 2.48
CA ALA A 169 14.50 -3.38 2.62
C ALA A 169 13.99 -4.58 3.44
N SER A 170 13.08 -4.36 4.39
CA SER A 170 12.54 -5.43 5.23
C SER A 170 11.57 -6.37 4.52
N VAL A 171 11.02 -5.98 3.37
CA VAL A 171 10.05 -6.77 2.59
C VAL A 171 10.61 -7.27 1.25
N ARG A 172 11.66 -6.63 0.73
CA ARG A 172 12.33 -7.11 -0.48
C ARG A 172 13.20 -8.33 -0.16
N PRO A 173 13.08 -9.45 -0.89
CA PRO A 173 14.03 -10.54 -0.75
C PRO A 173 15.45 -10.01 -1.06
N ALA A 174 16.44 -10.48 -0.30
CA ALA A 174 17.83 -10.16 -0.57
C ALA A 174 18.14 -10.43 -2.05
N PRO A 175 18.91 -9.56 -2.74
CA PRO A 175 19.29 -9.80 -4.11
C PRO A 175 19.97 -11.18 -4.18
N LYS A 176 19.47 -12.03 -5.07
CA LYS A 176 20.07 -13.33 -5.32
C LYS A 176 21.56 -13.09 -5.64
N PRO A 177 22.51 -13.76 -4.96
CA PRO A 177 23.93 -13.58 -5.30
C PRO A 177 24.10 -13.83 -6.80
N ALA A 178 24.82 -12.93 -7.47
CA ALA A 178 25.12 -13.07 -8.89
C ALA A 178 25.69 -14.49 -9.09
N ALA A 179 25.12 -15.23 -10.03
CA ALA A 179 25.65 -16.54 -10.36
C ALA A 179 27.14 -16.37 -10.69
N GLU A 180 28.02 -17.07 -9.98
CA GLU A 180 29.45 -17.12 -10.31
C GLU A 180 29.57 -17.54 -11.76
N PRO A 181 30.45 -16.88 -12.55
CA PRO A 181 30.67 -17.28 -13.92
C PRO A 181 31.14 -18.73 -13.90
N ALA A 182 30.44 -19.59 -14.63
CA ALA A 182 30.80 -20.99 -14.78
C ALA A 182 32.25 -21.08 -15.28
N VAL A 183 33.13 -21.61 -14.43
CA VAL A 183 34.49 -21.93 -14.83
C VAL A 183 34.40 -22.99 -15.92
N GLN A 184 34.62 -22.58 -17.16
CA GLN A 184 34.79 -23.51 -18.28
C GLN A 184 36.09 -24.30 -18.05
N THR A 185 35.99 -25.50 -17.50
CA THR A 185 37.05 -26.48 -17.51
C THR A 185 37.34 -26.86 -18.98
N ALA A 186 38.45 -26.37 -19.49
CA ALA A 186 38.96 -26.78 -20.79
C ALA A 186 39.19 -28.30 -20.79
N ALA A 187 38.32 -29.00 -21.51
CA ALA A 187 38.49 -30.45 -21.73
C ALA A 187 39.72 -30.68 -22.57
N ASN A 188 40.70 -31.45 -22.04
CA ASN A 188 41.86 -32.00 -22.73
C ASN A 188 41.44 -32.68 -24.04
N GLN A 189 41.94 -32.20 -25.15
CA GLN A 189 41.91 -32.94 -26.40
C GLN A 189 42.98 -34.07 -26.35
N PRO A 190 42.64 -35.31 -26.76
CA PRO A 190 43.64 -36.37 -26.88
C PRO A 190 44.55 -36.12 -28.11
N ILE A 191 45.84 -36.21 -27.88
CA ILE A 191 46.87 -36.23 -28.93
C ILE A 191 46.80 -37.58 -29.64
N ILE A 192 46.49 -37.56 -30.95
CA ILE A 192 46.61 -38.75 -31.83
C ILE A 192 48.00 -38.74 -32.35
N GLN A 193 48.74 -39.87 -32.15
CA GLN A 193 49.92 -40.26 -32.86
C GLN A 193 49.54 -40.89 -34.20
#